data_4278ec5574b1458c591acec32195c54c
#
_entry.id   4278ec5574b1458c591acec32195c54c
#
_cell.length_a   1.000
_cell.length_b   1.000
_cell.length_c   1.000
_cell.angle_alpha   90.00
_cell.angle_beta   90.00
_cell.angle_gamma   90.00
#
_symmetry.space_group_name_H-M   'P 1'
#
loop_
_entity.id
_entity.type
_entity.pdbx_description
1 polymer ?
#
loop_
_entity_poly.entity_id
_entity_poly.type
_entity_poly.pdbx_seq_one_letter_code
_entity_poly.pdbx_strand_id
1 'polypeptide(L)'
;VPVASRRYIEEHGMPLHPKDLAAHTVLVYDGSVRSATRYLENGDKREEVKWKQVLRVSNILAIKKSVIDGLGISVDLPLFHCAQEIASGTLVPILPGWVHPPVECFVCTSKTNWRIRRHRVFLQWFQSRLVQFFQSKEDMVAPFWDIPQRTIVNEI
;
A
#
# COMPACT_ATOMS: atom_id res chain seq x y z
N VAL A 1 1.12 -0.99 -1.82
CA VAL A 1 1.68 -0.94 -3.19
C VAL A 1 3.04 -1.61 -3.22
N PRO A 2 3.36 -2.38 -4.28
CA PRO A 2 4.69 -2.95 -4.50
C PRO A 2 5.68 -1.86 -4.93
N VAL A 3 6.77 -1.71 -4.17
CA VAL A 3 7.81 -0.69 -4.44
C VAL A 3 9.19 -1.19 -4.08
N ALA A 4 10.19 -0.62 -4.73
CA ALA A 4 11.60 -0.76 -4.43
C ALA A 4 12.33 0.57 -4.57
N SER A 5 13.52 0.72 -3.99
CA SER A 5 14.36 1.87 -4.32
C SER A 5 14.99 1.69 -5.70
N ARG A 6 15.27 2.82 -6.38
CA ARG A 6 15.96 2.79 -7.68
C ARG A 6 17.28 2.03 -7.60
N ARG A 7 18.08 2.29 -6.55
CA ARG A 7 19.34 1.60 -6.30
C ARG A 7 19.18 0.08 -6.24
N TYR A 8 18.18 -0.40 -5.49
CA TYR A 8 17.94 -1.85 -5.38
C TYR A 8 17.62 -2.48 -6.74
N ILE A 9 16.82 -1.79 -7.57
CA ILE A 9 16.48 -2.27 -8.91
C ILE A 9 17.72 -2.32 -9.82
N GLU A 10 18.61 -1.34 -9.75
CA GLU A 10 19.85 -1.31 -10.53
C GLU A 10 20.78 -2.48 -10.15
N GLU A 11 20.83 -2.85 -8.88
CA GLU A 11 21.68 -3.93 -8.37
C GLU A 11 21.09 -5.35 -8.56
N HIS A 12 19.76 -5.49 -8.53
CA HIS A 12 19.07 -6.80 -8.45
C HIS A 12 18.08 -7.07 -9.58
N GLY A 13 17.83 -6.10 -10.45
CA GLY A 13 16.81 -6.17 -11.49
C GLY A 13 15.41 -5.83 -11.01
N MET A 14 14.51 -5.57 -11.95
CA MET A 14 13.12 -5.22 -11.69
C MET A 14 12.23 -6.46 -11.75
N PRO A 15 11.54 -6.86 -10.68
CA PRO A 15 10.55 -7.91 -10.73
C PRO A 15 9.30 -7.42 -11.48
N LEU A 16 8.87 -8.17 -12.48
CA LEU A 16 7.69 -7.88 -13.31
C LEU A 16 6.48 -8.74 -12.92
N HIS A 17 6.74 -9.90 -12.31
CA HIS A 17 5.70 -10.84 -11.91
C HIS A 17 5.91 -11.30 -10.46
N PRO A 18 4.86 -11.65 -9.68
CA PRO A 18 5.00 -12.14 -8.30
C PRO A 18 5.96 -13.32 -8.13
N LYS A 19 6.12 -14.15 -9.15
CA LYS A 19 7.09 -15.28 -9.15
C LYS A 19 8.55 -14.83 -9.11
N ASP A 20 8.85 -13.63 -9.63
CA ASP A 20 10.21 -13.07 -9.65
C ASP A 20 10.69 -12.73 -8.23
N LEU A 21 9.74 -12.52 -7.30
CA LEU A 21 10.03 -12.24 -5.89
C LEU A 21 10.84 -13.36 -5.22
N ALA A 22 10.81 -14.58 -5.77
CA ALA A 22 11.64 -15.69 -5.31
C ALA A 22 13.16 -15.42 -5.43
N ALA A 23 13.56 -14.42 -6.21
CA ALA A 23 14.98 -14.00 -6.34
C ALA A 23 15.32 -12.79 -5.44
N HIS A 24 14.34 -12.18 -4.77
CA HIS A 24 14.51 -10.92 -4.05
C HIS A 24 14.37 -11.06 -2.53
N THR A 25 14.95 -10.10 -1.81
CA THR A 25 14.69 -9.88 -0.39
C THR A 25 13.44 -9.01 -0.26
N VAL A 26 12.44 -9.46 0.51
CA VAL A 26 11.16 -8.76 0.69
C VAL A 26 10.99 -8.35 2.14
N LEU A 27 10.60 -7.09 2.34
CA LEU A 27 10.20 -6.55 3.64
C LEU A 27 8.67 -6.53 3.69
N VAL A 28 8.09 -7.25 4.63
CA VAL A 28 6.64 -7.34 4.81
C VAL A 28 6.22 -6.85 6.18
N TYR A 29 5.09 -6.20 6.22
CA TYR A 29 4.46 -5.87 7.49
C TYR A 29 3.88 -7.14 8.11
N ASP A 30 4.23 -7.40 9.37
CA ASP A 30 3.69 -8.50 10.17
C ASP A 30 3.49 -7.99 11.60
N GLY A 31 2.33 -7.48 11.90
CA GLY A 31 2.01 -6.85 13.17
C GLY A 31 0.58 -7.08 13.61
N SER A 32 0.17 -6.39 14.69
CA SER A 32 -1.16 -6.54 15.31
C SER A 32 -2.34 -6.15 14.41
N VAL A 33 -2.11 -5.27 13.41
CA VAL A 33 -3.18 -4.77 12.54
C VAL A 33 -3.52 -5.76 11.42
N ARG A 34 -2.50 -6.41 10.86
CA ARG A 34 -2.65 -7.44 9.83
C ARG A 34 -1.45 -8.38 9.79
N SER A 35 -1.68 -9.59 9.28
CA SER A 35 -0.61 -10.55 9.02
C SER A 35 0.17 -10.21 7.75
N ALA A 36 1.32 -10.85 7.57
CA ALA A 36 2.15 -10.72 6.38
C ALA A 36 1.36 -11.06 5.09
N THR A 37 1.60 -10.29 4.05
CA THR A 37 0.99 -10.47 2.73
C THR A 37 1.36 -11.83 2.15
N ARG A 38 0.38 -12.58 1.70
CA ARG A 38 0.54 -13.91 1.10
C ARG A 38 0.21 -13.94 -0.38
N TYR A 39 -0.59 -13.01 -0.86
CA TYR A 39 -1.12 -12.98 -2.22
C TYR A 39 -1.04 -11.58 -2.79
N LEU A 40 -0.84 -11.49 -4.10
CA LEU A 40 -1.05 -10.29 -4.89
C LEU A 40 -2.13 -10.58 -5.94
N GLU A 41 -2.83 -9.54 -6.37
CA GLU A 41 -3.95 -9.60 -7.31
C GLU A 41 -3.69 -8.70 -8.52
N ASN A 42 -4.14 -9.16 -9.69
CA ASN A 42 -4.14 -8.39 -10.94
C ASN A 42 -5.44 -8.74 -11.70
N GLY A 43 -6.47 -7.90 -11.56
CA GLY A 43 -7.81 -8.22 -11.99
C GLY A 43 -8.31 -9.50 -11.31
N ASP A 44 -8.76 -10.47 -12.10
CA ASP A 44 -9.25 -11.78 -11.60
C ASP A 44 -8.13 -12.76 -11.22
N LYS A 45 -6.87 -12.40 -11.48
CA LYS A 45 -5.73 -13.27 -11.18
C LYS A 45 -5.26 -13.03 -9.75
N ARG A 46 -4.95 -14.13 -9.07
CA ARG A 46 -4.39 -14.12 -7.72
C ARG A 46 -3.18 -15.05 -7.67
N GLU A 47 -2.03 -14.53 -7.25
CA GLU A 47 -0.78 -15.28 -7.16
C GLU A 47 -0.24 -15.28 -5.74
N GLU A 48 0.20 -16.45 -5.28
CA GLU A 48 0.89 -16.58 -4.01
C GLU A 48 2.30 -16.01 -4.13
N VAL A 49 2.68 -15.21 -3.14
CA VAL A 49 4.00 -14.58 -3.10
C VAL A 49 5.00 -15.51 -2.44
N LYS A 50 6.08 -15.83 -3.18
CA LYS A 50 7.23 -16.59 -2.69
C LYS A 50 8.47 -15.73 -2.80
N TRP A 51 9.27 -15.67 -1.75
CA TRP A 51 10.46 -14.84 -1.68
C TRP A 51 11.70 -15.67 -1.29
N LYS A 52 12.86 -15.21 -1.74
CA LYS A 52 14.15 -15.78 -1.36
C LYS A 52 14.42 -15.57 0.12
N GLN A 53 14.23 -14.33 0.56
CA GLN A 53 14.39 -13.91 1.94
C GLN A 53 13.26 -12.98 2.34
N VAL A 54 12.82 -13.06 3.60
CA VAL A 54 11.79 -12.19 4.14
C VAL A 54 12.23 -11.57 5.46
N LEU A 55 12.10 -10.25 5.53
CA LEU A 55 12.22 -9.50 6.77
C LEU A 55 10.82 -9.10 7.23
N ARG A 56 10.40 -9.64 8.38
CA ARG A 56 9.10 -9.35 8.98
C ARG A 56 9.26 -8.21 9.98
N VAL A 57 8.53 -7.14 9.78
CA VAL A 57 8.65 -5.91 10.57
C VAL A 57 7.26 -5.43 10.97
N SER A 58 7.07 -5.15 12.25
CA SER A 58 5.78 -4.65 12.79
C SER A 58 5.61 -3.14 12.69
N ASN A 59 6.57 -2.42 12.13
CA ASN A 59 6.53 -0.96 11.95
C ASN A 59 6.63 -0.60 10.47
N ILE A 60 5.55 -0.02 9.93
CA ILE A 60 5.47 0.35 8.51
C ILE A 60 6.47 1.43 8.09
N LEU A 61 6.80 2.37 8.98
CA LEU A 61 7.79 3.42 8.70
C LEU A 61 9.21 2.86 8.66
N ALA A 62 9.50 1.84 9.47
CA ALA A 62 10.78 1.13 9.40
C ALA A 62 10.90 0.37 8.07
N ILE A 63 9.83 -0.28 7.59
CA ILE A 63 9.81 -0.92 6.27
C ILE A 63 10.09 0.13 5.19
N LYS A 64 9.37 1.24 5.18
CA LYS A 64 9.57 2.33 4.22
C LYS A 64 11.04 2.77 4.18
N LYS A 65 11.61 3.06 5.35
CA LYS A 65 13.01 3.49 5.46
C LYS A 65 13.97 2.43 4.90
N SER A 66 13.78 1.17 5.27
CA SER A 66 14.62 0.05 4.80
C SER A 66 14.54 -0.14 3.28
N VAL A 67 13.34 0.03 2.68
CA VAL A 67 13.19 -0.02 1.21
C VAL A 67 13.92 1.13 0.54
N ILE A 68 13.81 2.35 1.07
CA ILE A 68 14.54 3.53 0.57
C ILE A 68 16.06 3.29 0.65
N ASP A 69 16.54 2.68 1.73
CA ASP A 69 17.96 2.38 1.93
C ASP A 69 18.46 1.20 1.07
N GLY A 70 17.58 0.58 0.28
CA GLY A 70 17.95 -0.48 -0.66
C GLY A 70 18.15 -1.86 -0.01
N LEU A 71 17.59 -2.11 1.17
CA LEU A 71 17.71 -3.42 1.84
C LEU A 71 16.82 -4.51 1.23
N GLY A 72 15.89 -4.13 0.36
CA GLY A 72 14.94 -5.03 -0.28
C GLY A 72 13.76 -4.28 -0.89
N ILE A 73 12.75 -5.03 -1.26
CA ILE A 73 11.49 -4.52 -1.81
C ILE A 73 10.35 -4.68 -0.81
N SER A 74 9.30 -3.90 -0.95
CA SER A 74 8.05 -4.13 -0.22
C SER A 74 6.90 -4.31 -1.19
N VAL A 75 5.99 -5.25 -0.88
CA VAL A 75 4.80 -5.53 -1.70
C VAL A 75 3.52 -4.92 -1.13
N ASP A 76 3.58 -4.38 0.06
CA ASP A 76 2.40 -4.03 0.84
C ASP A 76 2.49 -2.69 1.58
N LEU A 77 3.41 -1.81 1.19
CA LEU A 77 3.44 -0.44 1.71
C LEU A 77 2.15 0.29 1.33
N PRO A 78 1.44 0.93 2.29
CA PRO A 78 0.32 1.79 1.94
C PRO A 78 0.77 2.96 1.07
N LEU A 79 0.02 3.27 0.01
CA LEU A 79 0.35 4.32 -0.94
C LEU A 79 0.59 5.67 -0.26
N PHE A 80 -0.22 6.03 0.72
CA PHE A 80 -0.11 7.32 1.41
C PHE A 80 1.19 7.47 2.22
N HIS A 81 1.91 6.39 2.49
CA HIS A 81 3.24 6.45 3.10
C HIS A 81 4.37 6.62 2.08
N CYS A 82 4.18 6.29 0.82
CA CYS A 82 5.24 6.27 -0.19
C CYS A 82 4.96 7.11 -1.45
N ALA A 83 3.80 7.77 -1.53
CA ALA A 83 3.41 8.57 -2.69
C ALA A 83 4.43 9.67 -3.05
N GLN A 84 4.99 10.34 -2.05
CA GLN A 84 5.97 11.40 -2.27
C GLN A 84 7.29 10.85 -2.82
N GLU A 85 7.74 9.71 -2.31
CA GLU A 85 8.95 9.04 -2.76
C GLU A 85 8.79 8.44 -4.17
N ILE A 86 7.58 8.00 -4.53
CA ILE A 86 7.27 7.58 -5.90
C ILE A 86 7.30 8.80 -6.82
N ALA A 87 6.65 9.90 -6.46
CA ALA A 87 6.63 11.13 -7.25
C ALA A 87 8.02 11.74 -7.44
N SER A 88 8.91 11.62 -6.45
CA SER A 88 10.31 12.07 -6.54
C SER A 88 11.24 11.10 -7.26
N GLY A 89 10.77 9.88 -7.58
CA GLY A 89 11.57 8.81 -8.18
C GLY A 89 12.54 8.10 -7.22
N THR A 90 12.47 8.40 -5.91
CA THR A 90 13.26 7.70 -4.88
C THR A 90 12.80 6.24 -4.74
N LEU A 91 11.50 6.02 -4.79
CA LEU A 91 10.88 4.71 -4.89
C LEU A 91 10.29 4.50 -6.29
N VAL A 92 10.42 3.29 -6.79
CA VAL A 92 9.92 2.88 -8.11
C VAL A 92 8.84 1.83 -7.89
N PRO A 93 7.64 1.99 -8.46
CA PRO A 93 6.64 0.93 -8.51
C PRO A 93 7.18 -0.28 -9.27
N ILE A 94 6.94 -1.46 -8.71
CA ILE A 94 7.34 -2.75 -9.29
C ILE A 94 6.09 -3.63 -9.50
N LEU A 95 6.23 -4.76 -10.16
CA LEU A 95 5.14 -5.71 -10.40
C LEU A 95 3.93 -5.03 -11.10
N PRO A 96 4.07 -4.55 -12.34
CA PRO A 96 3.02 -3.76 -13.01
C PRO A 96 1.68 -4.53 -13.04
N GLY A 97 0.61 -3.85 -12.62
CA GLY A 97 -0.73 -4.40 -12.50
C GLY A 97 -0.99 -5.28 -11.26
N TRP A 98 0.03 -5.69 -10.51
CA TRP A 98 -0.13 -6.48 -9.30
C TRP A 98 -0.18 -5.61 -8.07
N VAL A 99 -1.19 -5.81 -7.24
CA VAL A 99 -1.41 -5.04 -6.02
C VAL A 99 -1.75 -5.96 -4.85
N HIS A 100 -1.56 -5.45 -3.64
CA HIS A 100 -2.10 -6.07 -2.44
C HIS A 100 -3.64 -6.04 -2.51
N PRO A 101 -4.35 -7.11 -2.09
CA PRO A 101 -5.80 -7.08 -1.95
C PRO A 101 -6.26 -5.82 -1.20
N PRO A 102 -7.39 -5.22 -1.58
CA PRO A 102 -7.87 -4.00 -0.95
C PRO A 102 -8.09 -4.20 0.55
N VAL A 103 -7.72 -3.19 1.32
CA VAL A 103 -7.98 -3.14 2.76
C VAL A 103 -9.11 -2.15 2.99
N GLU A 104 -10.21 -2.65 3.56
CA GLU A 104 -11.36 -1.83 3.90
C GLU A 104 -11.07 -0.99 5.14
N CYS A 105 -11.43 0.29 5.08
CA CYS A 105 -11.33 1.22 6.20
C CYS A 105 -12.73 1.68 6.60
N PHE A 106 -13.08 1.50 7.87
CA PHE A 106 -14.39 1.87 8.41
C PHE A 106 -14.26 2.98 9.43
N VAL A 107 -15.19 3.93 9.38
CA VAL A 107 -15.40 4.90 10.46
C VAL A 107 -16.62 4.44 11.24
N CYS A 108 -16.41 3.99 12.47
CA CYS A 108 -17.45 3.42 13.31
C CYS A 108 -17.82 4.33 14.47
N THR A 109 -19.12 4.36 14.82
CA THR A 109 -19.64 5.02 16.01
C THR A 109 -20.78 4.24 16.65
N SER A 110 -21.05 4.47 17.93
CA SER A 110 -22.21 3.87 18.58
C SER A 110 -23.52 4.48 18.10
N LYS A 111 -24.62 3.71 18.16
CA LYS A 111 -25.97 4.23 17.85
C LYS A 111 -26.35 5.47 18.69
N THR A 112 -25.91 5.52 19.94
CA THR A 112 -26.13 6.64 20.84
C THR A 112 -25.41 7.89 20.36
N ASN A 113 -24.14 7.78 20.01
CA ASN A 113 -23.32 8.88 19.51
C ASN A 113 -23.81 9.37 18.14
N TRP A 114 -24.31 8.47 17.29
CA TRP A 114 -24.89 8.85 15.99
C TRP A 114 -26.09 9.78 16.11
N ARG A 115 -26.88 9.67 17.20
CA ARG A 115 -28.02 10.58 17.46
C ARG A 115 -27.58 12.00 17.78
N ILE A 116 -26.35 12.22 18.21
CA ILE A 116 -25.81 13.52 18.57
C ILE A 116 -25.34 14.25 17.32
N ARG A 117 -25.98 15.39 16.97
CA ARG A 117 -25.71 16.14 15.73
C ARG A 117 -24.21 16.43 15.53
N ARG A 118 -23.51 16.90 16.56
CA ARG A 118 -22.08 17.24 16.48
C ARG A 118 -21.21 16.04 16.07
N HIS A 119 -21.54 14.84 16.55
CA HIS A 119 -20.81 13.62 16.20
C HIS A 119 -21.02 13.26 14.72
N ARG A 120 -22.27 13.32 14.21
CA ARG A 120 -22.55 13.08 12.79
C ARG A 120 -21.82 14.07 11.90
N VAL A 121 -21.88 15.37 12.22
CA VAL A 121 -21.21 16.41 11.43
C VAL A 121 -19.69 16.16 11.41
N PHE A 122 -19.10 15.83 12.57
CA PHE A 122 -17.68 15.50 12.64
C PHE A 122 -17.32 14.27 11.79
N LEU A 123 -18.09 13.19 11.90
CA LEU A 123 -17.83 11.95 11.16
C LEU A 123 -17.95 12.14 9.65
N GLN A 124 -18.96 12.88 9.19
CA GLN A 124 -19.13 13.21 7.77
C GLN A 124 -17.98 14.09 7.26
N TRP A 125 -17.58 15.10 8.03
CA TRP A 125 -16.43 15.94 7.71
C TRP A 125 -15.14 15.09 7.66
N PHE A 126 -14.91 14.26 8.67
CA PHE A 126 -13.72 13.39 8.75
C PHE A 126 -13.65 12.42 7.58
N GLN A 127 -14.77 11.75 7.25
CA GLN A 127 -14.86 10.86 6.10
C GLN A 127 -14.50 11.59 4.80
N SER A 128 -15.10 12.77 4.57
CA SER A 128 -14.80 13.57 3.37
C SER A 128 -13.33 13.95 3.29
N ARG A 129 -12.71 14.33 4.42
CA ARG A 129 -11.28 14.66 4.47
C ARG A 129 -10.39 13.45 4.22
N LEU A 130 -10.78 12.30 4.75
CA LEU A 130 -10.03 11.05 4.54
C LEU A 130 -10.05 10.62 3.07
N VAL A 131 -11.22 10.70 2.42
CA VAL A 131 -11.37 10.44 0.98
C VAL A 131 -10.48 11.38 0.15
N GLN A 132 -10.56 12.69 0.43
CA GLN A 132 -9.71 13.69 -0.25
C GLN A 132 -8.22 13.44 -0.04
N PHE A 133 -7.83 13.03 1.16
CA PHE A 133 -6.45 12.68 1.48
C PHE A 133 -5.96 11.50 0.63
N PHE A 134 -6.71 10.41 0.56
CA PHE A 134 -6.33 9.26 -0.26
C PHE A 134 -6.30 9.60 -1.74
N GLN A 135 -7.32 10.32 -2.23
CA GLN A 135 -7.38 10.75 -3.63
C GLN A 135 -6.16 11.61 -4.00
N SER A 136 -5.78 12.57 -3.14
CA SER A 136 -4.61 13.42 -3.39
C SER A 136 -3.31 12.62 -3.51
N LYS A 137 -3.21 11.45 -2.85
CA LYS A 137 -2.04 10.56 -2.97
C LYS A 137 -2.06 9.74 -4.24
N GLU A 138 -3.24 9.32 -4.68
CA GLU A 138 -3.43 8.64 -5.97
C GLU A 138 -3.12 9.60 -7.13
N ASP A 139 -3.67 10.81 -7.10
CA ASP A 139 -3.39 11.85 -8.10
C ASP A 139 -1.90 12.19 -8.20
N MET A 140 -1.20 12.21 -7.06
CA MET A 140 0.25 12.48 -7.02
C MET A 140 1.07 11.44 -7.77
N VAL A 141 0.68 10.17 -7.74
CA VAL A 141 1.44 9.08 -8.35
C VAL A 141 0.91 8.64 -9.71
N ALA A 142 -0.29 9.06 -10.09
CA ALA A 142 -0.91 8.71 -11.38
C ALA A 142 -0.02 8.93 -12.62
N PRO A 143 0.85 9.95 -12.68
CA PRO A 143 1.77 10.11 -13.81
C PRO A 143 2.88 9.05 -13.87
N PHE A 144 3.13 8.34 -12.78
CA PHE A 144 4.26 7.42 -12.64
C PHE A 144 3.83 5.96 -12.50
N TRP A 145 2.56 5.72 -12.22
CA TRP A 145 2.05 4.39 -11.97
C TRP A 145 0.56 4.30 -12.28
N ASP A 146 0.21 3.32 -13.11
CA ASP A 146 -1.19 2.98 -13.38
C ASP A 146 -1.76 2.21 -12.18
N ILE A 147 -2.50 2.94 -11.34
CA ILE A 147 -3.11 2.40 -10.13
C ILE A 147 -4.44 1.75 -10.53
N PRO A 148 -4.66 0.46 -10.22
CA PRO A 148 -5.98 -0.13 -10.37
C PRO A 148 -7.02 0.67 -9.62
N GLN A 149 -8.07 1.11 -10.31
CA GLN A 149 -9.12 1.95 -9.72
C GLN A 149 -9.77 1.24 -8.53
N ARG A 150 -9.88 1.96 -7.42
CA ARG A 150 -10.55 1.50 -6.21
C ARG A 150 -11.94 2.09 -6.15
N THR A 151 -12.92 1.25 -5.88
CA THR A 151 -14.29 1.72 -5.65
C THR A 151 -14.39 2.21 -4.20
N ILE A 152 -14.64 3.50 -4.01
CA ILE A 152 -15.00 4.05 -2.70
C ILE A 152 -16.49 3.84 -2.55
N VAL A 153 -16.89 2.88 -1.71
CA VAL A 153 -18.30 2.65 -1.38
C VAL A 153 -18.68 3.57 -0.22
N ASN A 154 -19.53 4.54 -0.51
CA ASN A 154 -20.15 5.41 0.51
C ASN A 154 -21.48 4.78 0.95
N GLU A 155 -21.45 3.80 1.82
CA GLU A 155 -22.64 3.35 2.54
C GLU A 155 -22.83 4.19 3.81
N ILE A 156 -23.87 5.00 3.84
CA ILE A 156 -24.32 5.79 5.01
C ILE A 156 -25.48 5.03 5.69
#